data_731ea3786d53910dcd6ba5b18b4fe999
#
_entry.id   731ea3786d53910dcd6ba5b18b4fe999
#
_cell.length_a   1.000
_cell.length_b   1.000
_cell.length_c   1.000
_cell.angle_alpha   90.00
_cell.angle_beta   90.00
_cell.angle_gamma   90.00
#
_symmetry.space_group_name_H-M   'P 1'
#
loop_
_entity.id
_entity.type
_entity.pdbx_description
1 polymer ?
#
loop_
_entity_poly.entity_id
_entity_poly.type
_entity_poly.pdbx_seq_one_letter_code
_entity_poly.pdbx_strand_id
1 'polypeptide(L)'
;HPDYATTLVNLANLLRMMKQWEESETLFYQALALYKITIGESHFIYAGTMNNLGLLYYEQGKLERAKECLEHSLHILEGKAEYIIPYATTLHNLVDIYKKEGNLTLAEETLKKEIEIYKEQQYEGTVLYAAALNSLGILYCEKGQYEKAKAVMTESVEITKKHLGESSDAYKTSVKNLEMIQEKLQEHKIKSNHEILQETLKEMTTA
;
A
#
# COMPACT_ATOMS: atom_id res chain seq x y z
N HIS A 1 -27.18 5.11 -18.46
CA HIS A 1 -27.59 5.10 -17.05
C HIS A 1 -26.38 4.75 -16.18
N PRO A 2 -26.17 5.36 -15.00
CA PRO A 2 -25.04 5.07 -14.13
C PRO A 2 -24.86 3.59 -13.78
N ASP A 3 -25.98 2.85 -13.60
CA ASP A 3 -25.93 1.40 -13.29
C ASP A 3 -25.27 0.58 -14.40
N TYR A 4 -25.47 0.98 -15.66
CA TYR A 4 -24.81 0.34 -16.79
C TYR A 4 -23.29 0.58 -16.75
N ALA A 5 -22.85 1.79 -16.41
CA ALA A 5 -21.43 2.09 -16.24
C ALA A 5 -20.83 1.27 -15.08
N THR A 6 -21.55 1.12 -13.96
CA THR A 6 -21.14 0.26 -12.85
C THR A 6 -20.99 -1.22 -13.27
N THR A 7 -21.90 -1.71 -14.10
CA THR A 7 -21.79 -3.07 -14.66
C THR A 7 -20.55 -3.22 -15.54
N LEU A 8 -20.23 -2.22 -16.37
CA LEU A 8 -18.99 -2.21 -17.17
C LEU A 8 -17.74 -2.25 -16.29
N VAL A 9 -17.70 -1.48 -15.19
CA VAL A 9 -16.58 -1.49 -14.22
C VAL A 9 -16.42 -2.86 -13.60
N ASN A 10 -17.51 -3.49 -13.17
CA ASN A 10 -17.46 -4.82 -12.56
C ASN A 10 -16.95 -5.88 -13.55
N LEU A 11 -17.43 -5.84 -14.80
CA LEU A 11 -16.95 -6.72 -15.87
C LEU A 11 -15.47 -6.45 -16.19
N ALA A 12 -15.07 -5.18 -16.27
CA ALA A 12 -13.69 -4.79 -16.50
C ALA A 12 -12.76 -5.34 -15.40
N ASN A 13 -13.16 -5.25 -14.13
CA ASN A 13 -12.41 -5.83 -13.02
C ASN A 13 -12.29 -7.36 -13.13
N LEU A 14 -13.37 -8.05 -13.53
CA LEU A 14 -13.34 -9.49 -13.75
C LEU A 14 -12.35 -9.85 -14.87
N LEU A 15 -12.41 -9.15 -16.00
CA LEU A 15 -11.49 -9.33 -17.13
C LEU A 15 -10.03 -9.05 -16.74
N ARG A 16 -9.79 -8.01 -15.90
CA ARG A 16 -8.47 -7.73 -15.33
C ARG A 16 -7.94 -8.92 -14.53
N MET A 17 -8.77 -9.51 -13.65
CA MET A 17 -8.40 -10.71 -12.87
C MET A 17 -8.11 -11.91 -13.78
N MET A 18 -8.77 -12.00 -14.93
CA MET A 18 -8.52 -13.02 -15.96
C MET A 18 -7.35 -12.68 -16.88
N LYS A 19 -6.67 -11.55 -16.66
CA LYS A 19 -5.57 -11.02 -17.48
C LYS A 19 -5.96 -10.71 -18.94
N GLN A 20 -7.24 -10.47 -19.19
CA GLN A 20 -7.76 -10.01 -20.47
C GLN A 20 -7.66 -8.47 -20.52
N TRP A 21 -6.43 -7.99 -20.71
CA TRP A 21 -6.06 -6.59 -20.48
C TRP A 21 -6.74 -5.61 -21.43
N GLU A 22 -6.82 -5.93 -22.72
CA GLU A 22 -7.34 -5.03 -23.77
C GLU A 22 -8.85 -4.83 -23.63
N GLU A 23 -9.58 -5.91 -23.39
CA GLU A 23 -11.02 -5.86 -23.16
C GLU A 23 -11.33 -5.12 -21.84
N SER A 24 -10.57 -5.39 -20.79
CA SER A 24 -10.70 -4.70 -19.50
C SER A 24 -10.49 -3.19 -19.66
N GLU A 25 -9.40 -2.78 -20.32
CA GLU A 25 -9.08 -1.37 -20.58
C GLU A 25 -10.22 -0.69 -21.36
N THR A 26 -10.72 -1.34 -22.38
CA THR A 26 -11.83 -0.83 -23.21
C THR A 26 -13.08 -0.57 -22.37
N LEU A 27 -13.44 -1.51 -21.48
CA LEU A 27 -14.63 -1.36 -20.64
C LEU A 27 -14.47 -0.27 -19.58
N PHE A 28 -13.27 -0.10 -19.00
CA PHE A 28 -13.00 1.01 -18.10
C PHE A 28 -13.18 2.36 -18.79
N TYR A 29 -12.66 2.53 -20.01
CA TYR A 29 -12.86 3.78 -20.74
C TYR A 29 -14.32 4.03 -21.13
N GLN A 30 -15.08 3.00 -21.50
CA GLN A 30 -16.51 3.14 -21.74
C GLN A 30 -17.26 3.58 -20.48
N ALA A 31 -16.94 2.99 -19.34
CA ALA A 31 -17.53 3.37 -18.06
C ALA A 31 -17.17 4.81 -17.68
N LEU A 32 -15.91 5.21 -17.79
CA LEU A 32 -15.47 6.59 -17.53
C LEU A 32 -16.17 7.61 -18.43
N ALA A 33 -16.32 7.31 -19.72
CA ALA A 33 -17.05 8.18 -20.65
C ALA A 33 -18.52 8.35 -20.25
N LEU A 34 -19.17 7.27 -19.80
CA LEU A 34 -20.55 7.31 -19.32
C LEU A 34 -20.66 8.08 -17.98
N TYR A 35 -19.76 7.86 -17.03
CA TYR A 35 -19.75 8.59 -15.76
C TYR A 35 -19.50 10.09 -15.98
N LYS A 36 -18.59 10.46 -16.87
CA LYS A 36 -18.34 11.87 -17.23
C LYS A 36 -19.63 12.59 -17.64
N ILE A 37 -20.48 11.95 -18.43
CA ILE A 37 -21.73 12.55 -18.93
C ILE A 37 -22.84 12.50 -17.88
N THR A 38 -22.89 11.46 -17.02
CA THR A 38 -24.03 11.20 -16.14
C THR A 38 -23.89 11.77 -14.74
N ILE A 39 -22.67 11.72 -14.16
CA ILE A 39 -22.40 12.13 -12.78
C ILE A 39 -21.26 13.14 -12.67
N GLY A 40 -20.50 13.36 -13.75
CA GLY A 40 -19.33 14.26 -13.79
C GLY A 40 -18.02 13.61 -13.36
N GLU A 41 -16.90 14.18 -13.83
CA GLU A 41 -15.55 13.69 -13.54
C GLU A 41 -15.13 13.91 -12.09
N SER A 42 -15.74 14.86 -11.37
CA SER A 42 -15.43 15.14 -9.95
C SER A 42 -16.13 14.20 -8.96
N HIS A 43 -16.90 13.23 -9.45
CA HIS A 43 -17.61 12.29 -8.60
C HIS A 43 -16.69 11.17 -8.10
N PHE A 44 -16.87 10.72 -6.85
CA PHE A 44 -16.01 9.68 -6.25
C PHE A 44 -16.05 8.33 -6.99
N ILE A 45 -17.18 7.99 -7.65
CA ILE A 45 -17.28 6.76 -8.47
C ILE A 45 -16.36 6.86 -9.70
N TYR A 46 -16.24 8.05 -10.31
CA TYR A 46 -15.28 8.29 -11.38
C TYR A 46 -13.85 8.09 -10.88
N ALA A 47 -13.51 8.66 -9.72
CA ALA A 47 -12.21 8.47 -9.08
C ALA A 47 -11.91 6.99 -8.79
N GLY A 48 -12.88 6.23 -8.24
CA GLY A 48 -12.74 4.80 -8.00
C GLY A 48 -12.51 4.01 -9.30
N THR A 49 -13.13 4.43 -10.40
CA THR A 49 -12.90 3.80 -11.73
C THR A 49 -11.50 4.13 -12.26
N MET A 50 -11.01 5.36 -12.06
CA MET A 50 -9.62 5.75 -12.39
C MET A 50 -8.62 4.93 -11.55
N ASN A 51 -8.88 4.73 -10.26
CA ASN A 51 -8.06 3.87 -9.42
C ASN A 51 -8.00 2.43 -9.95
N ASN A 52 -9.13 1.85 -10.36
CA ASN A 52 -9.17 0.49 -10.92
C ASN A 52 -8.43 0.39 -12.27
N LEU A 53 -8.52 1.41 -13.12
CA LEU A 53 -7.75 1.50 -14.35
C LEU A 53 -6.24 1.63 -14.05
N GLY A 54 -5.87 2.37 -13.00
CA GLY A 54 -4.51 2.44 -12.50
C GLY A 54 -3.97 1.07 -12.09
N LEU A 55 -4.76 0.27 -11.37
CA LEU A 55 -4.39 -1.11 -11.00
C LEU A 55 -4.21 -2.00 -12.25
N LEU A 56 -5.06 -1.86 -13.27
CA LEU A 56 -4.88 -2.57 -14.53
C LEU A 56 -3.51 -2.26 -15.17
N TYR A 57 -3.13 -0.99 -15.24
CA TYR A 57 -1.84 -0.60 -15.79
C TYR A 57 -0.66 -1.05 -14.93
N TYR A 58 -0.82 -1.01 -13.60
CA TYR A 58 0.19 -1.53 -12.67
C TYR A 58 0.46 -3.02 -12.90
N GLU A 59 -0.58 -3.84 -13.07
CA GLU A 59 -0.46 -5.27 -13.33
C GLU A 59 0.16 -5.56 -14.71
N GLN A 60 -0.03 -4.68 -15.70
CA GLN A 60 0.64 -4.72 -17.00
C GLN A 60 2.11 -4.23 -16.95
N GLY A 61 2.58 -3.68 -15.83
CA GLY A 61 3.90 -3.05 -15.72
C GLY A 61 4.00 -1.67 -16.34
N LYS A 62 2.89 -1.06 -16.74
CA LYS A 62 2.81 0.30 -17.32
C LYS A 62 2.76 1.34 -16.20
N LEU A 63 3.87 1.48 -15.44
CA LEU A 63 3.90 2.22 -14.17
C LEU A 63 3.52 3.70 -14.31
N GLU A 64 3.98 4.39 -15.35
CA GLU A 64 3.65 5.80 -15.58
C GLU A 64 2.13 6.00 -15.77
N ARG A 65 1.49 5.17 -16.60
CA ARG A 65 0.03 5.25 -16.79
C ARG A 65 -0.74 4.91 -15.52
N ALA A 66 -0.25 3.92 -14.76
CA ALA A 66 -0.83 3.57 -13.48
C ALA A 66 -0.82 4.78 -12.53
N LYS A 67 0.34 5.44 -12.41
CA LYS A 67 0.54 6.63 -11.58
C LYS A 67 -0.36 7.78 -12.01
N GLU A 68 -0.42 8.12 -13.29
CA GLU A 68 -1.33 9.16 -13.81
C GLU A 68 -2.79 8.90 -13.41
N CYS A 69 -3.26 7.66 -13.53
CA CYS A 69 -4.63 7.29 -13.14
C CYS A 69 -4.86 7.44 -11.63
N LEU A 70 -3.91 7.00 -10.79
CA LEU A 70 -4.01 7.10 -9.34
C LEU A 70 -3.92 8.56 -8.85
N GLU A 71 -3.02 9.36 -9.41
CA GLU A 71 -2.91 10.79 -9.11
C GLU A 71 -4.18 11.55 -9.49
N HIS A 72 -4.79 11.23 -10.64
CA HIS A 72 -6.08 11.81 -11.02
C HIS A 72 -7.19 11.40 -10.02
N SER A 73 -7.23 10.13 -9.61
CA SER A 73 -8.15 9.68 -8.56
C SER A 73 -7.97 10.46 -7.27
N LEU A 74 -6.72 10.60 -6.79
CA LEU A 74 -6.41 11.36 -5.58
C LEU A 74 -6.86 12.82 -5.68
N HIS A 75 -6.61 13.48 -6.80
CA HIS A 75 -7.02 14.87 -7.00
C HIS A 75 -8.54 15.06 -6.88
N ILE A 76 -9.33 14.10 -7.34
CA ILE A 76 -10.81 14.15 -7.21
C ILE A 76 -11.25 13.95 -5.76
N LEU A 77 -10.55 13.11 -5.01
CA LEU A 77 -10.91 12.72 -3.63
C LEU A 77 -10.38 13.66 -2.56
N GLU A 78 -9.36 14.48 -2.90
CA GLU A 78 -8.65 15.33 -1.96
C GLU A 78 -9.58 16.31 -1.21
N GLY A 79 -9.35 16.47 0.09
CA GLY A 79 -10.07 17.42 0.94
C GLY A 79 -11.53 17.05 1.26
N LYS A 80 -11.99 15.88 0.85
CA LYS A 80 -13.38 15.42 1.08
C LYS A 80 -13.41 14.34 2.16
N ALA A 81 -13.86 14.74 3.36
CA ALA A 81 -13.87 13.85 4.53
C ALA A 81 -14.67 12.55 4.31
N GLU A 82 -15.71 12.58 3.49
CA GLU A 82 -16.54 11.43 3.15
C GLU A 82 -15.80 10.39 2.28
N TYR A 83 -14.68 10.76 1.65
CA TYR A 83 -13.91 9.87 0.75
C TYR A 83 -12.55 9.46 1.31
N ILE A 84 -12.37 9.54 2.61
CA ILE A 84 -11.13 9.18 3.30
C ILE A 84 -10.65 7.77 2.95
N ILE A 85 -11.53 6.78 2.98
CA ILE A 85 -11.16 5.39 2.67
C ILE A 85 -10.74 5.21 1.20
N PRO A 86 -11.51 5.68 0.18
CA PRO A 86 -11.04 5.68 -1.20
C PRO A 86 -9.72 6.43 -1.41
N TYR A 87 -9.54 7.58 -0.74
CA TYR A 87 -8.31 8.37 -0.83
C TYR A 87 -7.10 7.60 -0.27
N ALA A 88 -7.21 7.05 0.93
CA ALA A 88 -6.17 6.27 1.56
C ALA A 88 -5.85 4.99 0.75
N THR A 89 -6.87 4.30 0.23
CA THR A 89 -6.69 3.14 -0.66
C THR A 89 -5.91 3.52 -1.92
N THR A 90 -6.19 4.67 -2.50
CA THR A 90 -5.46 5.15 -3.70
C THR A 90 -4.01 5.51 -3.37
N LEU A 91 -3.75 6.11 -2.20
CA LEU A 91 -2.38 6.32 -1.69
C LEU A 91 -1.63 5.00 -1.54
N HIS A 92 -2.27 3.99 -0.96
CA HIS A 92 -1.69 2.66 -0.81
C HIS A 92 -1.26 2.04 -2.15
N ASN A 93 -2.11 2.16 -3.18
CA ASN A 93 -1.79 1.68 -4.52
C ASN A 93 -0.59 2.42 -5.15
N LEU A 94 -0.41 3.71 -4.86
CA LEU A 94 0.78 4.46 -5.26
C LEU A 94 2.06 3.97 -4.58
N VAL A 95 1.98 3.51 -3.34
CA VAL A 95 3.14 2.92 -2.63
C VAL A 95 3.71 1.75 -3.40
N ASP A 96 2.85 0.88 -3.94
CA ASP A 96 3.30 -0.28 -4.72
C ASP A 96 4.01 0.12 -6.01
N ILE A 97 3.58 1.22 -6.64
CA ILE A 97 4.26 1.79 -7.81
C ILE A 97 5.64 2.30 -7.41
N TYR A 98 5.73 3.13 -6.36
CA TYR A 98 7.02 3.68 -5.90
C TYR A 98 8.01 2.60 -5.47
N LYS A 99 7.52 1.52 -4.86
CA LYS A 99 8.35 0.34 -4.55
C LYS A 99 8.88 -0.33 -5.82
N LYS A 100 8.05 -0.51 -6.85
CA LYS A 100 8.50 -1.05 -8.14
C LYS A 100 9.51 -0.16 -8.86
N GLU A 101 9.40 1.15 -8.71
CA GLU A 101 10.37 2.14 -9.22
C GLU A 101 11.66 2.17 -8.38
N GLY A 102 11.72 1.47 -7.25
CA GLY A 102 12.84 1.51 -6.30
C GLY A 102 12.89 2.78 -5.47
N ASN A 103 11.87 3.63 -5.53
CA ASN A 103 11.79 4.87 -4.76
C ASN A 103 11.21 4.63 -3.36
N LEU A 104 12.01 3.97 -2.52
CA LEU A 104 11.60 3.61 -1.16
C LEU A 104 11.36 4.82 -0.25
N THR A 105 11.93 5.98 -0.57
CA THR A 105 11.70 7.21 0.19
C THR A 105 10.29 7.72 -0.03
N LEU A 106 9.87 7.84 -1.28
CA LEU A 106 8.53 8.31 -1.61
C LEU A 106 7.45 7.31 -1.18
N ALA A 107 7.75 6.00 -1.25
CA ALA A 107 6.89 4.96 -0.70
C ALA A 107 6.67 5.13 0.82
N GLU A 108 7.75 5.44 1.58
CA GLU A 108 7.67 5.70 3.02
C GLU A 108 6.85 6.95 3.33
N GLU A 109 7.10 8.05 2.63
CA GLU A 109 6.36 9.30 2.82
C GLU A 109 4.87 9.11 2.54
N THR A 110 4.53 8.38 1.49
CA THR A 110 3.13 8.09 1.11
C THR A 110 2.44 7.21 2.15
N LEU A 111 3.10 6.16 2.67
CA LEU A 111 2.55 5.32 3.74
C LEU A 111 2.35 6.12 5.05
N LYS A 112 3.29 7.00 5.39
CA LYS A 112 3.14 7.87 6.56
C LYS A 112 1.95 8.81 6.40
N LYS A 113 1.75 9.39 5.21
CA LYS A 113 0.58 10.22 4.91
C LYS A 113 -0.72 9.41 5.04
N GLU A 114 -0.76 8.18 4.54
CA GLU A 114 -1.91 7.28 4.69
C GLU A 114 -2.22 7.01 6.17
N ILE A 115 -1.21 6.66 6.95
CA ILE A 115 -1.34 6.38 8.39
C ILE A 115 -1.82 7.62 9.15
N GLU A 116 -1.28 8.80 8.84
CA GLU A 116 -1.70 10.07 9.47
C GLU A 116 -3.17 10.37 9.19
N ILE A 117 -3.63 10.18 7.96
CA ILE A 117 -5.03 10.33 7.57
C ILE A 117 -5.93 9.41 8.39
N TYR A 118 -5.55 8.15 8.59
CA TYR A 118 -6.29 7.23 9.44
C TYR A 118 -6.36 7.71 10.90
N LYS A 119 -5.27 8.27 11.43
CA LYS A 119 -5.22 8.84 12.79
C LYS A 119 -6.14 10.05 12.94
N GLU A 120 -6.01 11.03 12.07
CA GLU A 120 -6.83 12.24 12.08
C GLU A 120 -8.33 11.95 12.02
N GLN A 121 -8.71 10.91 11.30
CA GLN A 121 -10.10 10.51 11.10
C GLN A 121 -10.59 9.43 12.08
N GLN A 122 -9.82 9.15 13.14
CA GLN A 122 -10.15 8.16 14.19
C GLN A 122 -10.33 6.72 13.66
N TYR A 123 -9.65 6.38 12.56
CA TYR A 123 -9.56 5.01 12.03
C TYR A 123 -8.38 4.22 12.63
N GLU A 124 -7.72 4.75 13.66
CA GLU A 124 -6.71 4.01 14.43
C GLU A 124 -7.32 2.72 14.99
N GLY A 125 -6.53 1.67 14.94
CA GLY A 125 -6.99 0.37 15.40
C GLY A 125 -7.93 -0.37 14.45
N THR A 126 -8.18 0.13 13.24
CA THR A 126 -8.93 -0.60 12.20
C THR A 126 -8.03 -1.55 11.42
N VAL A 127 -8.63 -2.50 10.70
CA VAL A 127 -7.89 -3.43 9.82
C VAL A 127 -7.18 -2.69 8.68
N LEU A 128 -7.75 -1.59 8.19
CA LEU A 128 -7.12 -0.76 7.14
C LEU A 128 -5.85 -0.08 7.66
N TYR A 129 -5.92 0.50 8.87
CA TYR A 129 -4.76 1.08 9.54
C TYR A 129 -3.68 0.01 9.80
N ALA A 130 -4.07 -1.18 10.27
CA ALA A 130 -3.14 -2.29 10.47
C ALA A 130 -2.46 -2.75 9.16
N ALA A 131 -3.17 -2.74 8.03
CA ALA A 131 -2.61 -3.05 6.72
C ALA A 131 -1.55 -2.01 6.29
N ALA A 132 -1.82 -0.71 6.51
CA ALA A 132 -0.84 0.35 6.25
C ALA A 132 0.42 0.21 7.14
N LEU A 133 0.26 -0.11 8.43
CA LEU A 133 1.37 -0.41 9.34
C LEU A 133 2.18 -1.64 8.90
N ASN A 134 1.51 -2.71 8.46
CA ASN A 134 2.18 -3.89 7.91
C ASN A 134 3.04 -3.53 6.69
N SER A 135 2.49 -2.75 5.77
CA SER A 135 3.23 -2.29 4.57
C SER A 135 4.42 -1.41 4.94
N LEU A 136 4.27 -0.52 5.93
CA LEU A 136 5.36 0.31 6.45
C LEU A 136 6.43 -0.53 7.16
N GLY A 137 6.03 -1.57 7.91
CA GLY A 137 6.95 -2.51 8.55
C GLY A 137 7.81 -3.27 7.54
N ILE A 138 7.21 -3.76 6.46
CA ILE A 138 7.94 -4.40 5.36
C ILE A 138 8.92 -3.42 4.72
N LEU A 139 8.48 -2.19 4.45
CA LEU A 139 9.31 -1.15 3.85
C LEU A 139 10.51 -0.78 4.75
N TYR A 140 10.31 -0.64 6.05
CA TYR A 140 11.41 -0.42 6.99
C TYR A 140 12.38 -1.59 7.02
N CYS A 141 11.87 -2.83 6.92
CA CYS A 141 12.72 -4.02 6.82
C CYS A 141 13.57 -4.01 5.54
N GLU A 142 12.99 -3.65 4.40
CA GLU A 142 13.70 -3.49 3.11
C GLU A 142 14.79 -2.40 3.19
N LYS A 143 14.57 -1.34 3.99
CA LYS A 143 15.55 -0.26 4.25
C LYS A 143 16.57 -0.60 5.34
N GLY A 144 16.55 -1.80 5.91
CA GLY A 144 17.44 -2.19 7.02
C GLY A 144 17.11 -1.54 8.36
N GLN A 145 15.98 -0.86 8.50
CA GLN A 145 15.54 -0.18 9.72
C GLN A 145 14.74 -1.13 10.62
N TYR A 146 15.35 -2.24 11.02
CA TYR A 146 14.68 -3.38 11.65
C TYR A 146 13.96 -3.07 12.96
N GLU A 147 14.49 -2.16 13.80
CA GLU A 147 13.82 -1.77 15.06
C GLU A 147 12.52 -1.02 14.79
N LYS A 148 12.50 -0.10 13.80
CA LYS A 148 11.28 0.58 13.39
C LYS A 148 10.29 -0.39 12.76
N ALA A 149 10.78 -1.30 11.91
CA ALA A 149 9.98 -2.34 11.30
C ALA A 149 9.26 -3.19 12.35
N LYS A 150 10.00 -3.65 13.39
CA LYS A 150 9.46 -4.43 14.49
C LYS A 150 8.35 -3.67 15.23
N ALA A 151 8.58 -2.39 15.55
CA ALA A 151 7.63 -1.59 16.32
C ALA A 151 6.26 -1.49 15.60
N VAL A 152 6.24 -1.04 14.33
CA VAL A 152 4.99 -0.88 13.57
C VAL A 152 4.34 -2.23 13.24
N MET A 153 5.13 -3.27 13.02
CA MET A 153 4.60 -4.62 12.74
C MET A 153 3.94 -5.23 13.98
N THR A 154 4.49 -5.02 15.17
CA THR A 154 3.88 -5.48 16.43
C THR A 154 2.50 -4.88 16.61
N GLU A 155 2.35 -3.56 16.40
CA GLU A 155 1.06 -2.88 16.45
C GLU A 155 0.07 -3.44 15.42
N SER A 156 0.52 -3.66 14.18
CA SER A 156 -0.29 -4.28 13.13
C SER A 156 -0.81 -5.67 13.52
N VAL A 157 0.05 -6.52 14.09
CA VAL A 157 -0.31 -7.87 14.56
C VAL A 157 -1.37 -7.82 15.66
N GLU A 158 -1.21 -6.94 16.65
CA GLU A 158 -2.16 -6.78 17.75
C GLU A 158 -3.55 -6.36 17.27
N ILE A 159 -3.61 -5.37 16.36
CA ILE A 159 -4.87 -4.88 15.79
C ILE A 159 -5.53 -5.99 14.95
N THR A 160 -4.75 -6.67 14.11
CA THR A 160 -5.27 -7.73 13.24
C THR A 160 -5.80 -8.91 14.05
N LYS A 161 -5.08 -9.30 15.12
CA LYS A 161 -5.53 -10.32 16.07
C LYS A 161 -6.87 -9.95 16.71
N LYS A 162 -6.99 -8.70 17.18
CA LYS A 162 -8.19 -8.19 17.86
C LYS A 162 -9.42 -8.20 16.96
N HIS A 163 -9.27 -7.85 15.69
CA HIS A 163 -10.40 -7.66 14.77
C HIS A 163 -10.76 -8.87 13.94
N LEU A 164 -9.78 -9.66 13.53
CA LEU A 164 -9.95 -10.79 12.60
C LEU A 164 -9.70 -12.15 13.26
N GLY A 165 -9.11 -12.18 14.46
CA GLY A 165 -8.75 -13.41 15.18
C GLY A 165 -7.51 -14.10 14.63
N GLU A 166 -6.98 -15.06 15.40
CA GLU A 166 -5.74 -15.77 15.08
C GLU A 166 -5.85 -16.74 13.89
N SER A 167 -7.06 -17.16 13.56
CA SER A 167 -7.30 -18.06 12.42
C SER A 167 -7.26 -17.38 11.06
N SER A 168 -7.37 -16.01 11.01
CA SER A 168 -7.40 -15.26 9.76
C SER A 168 -6.06 -15.30 9.03
N ASP A 169 -6.11 -15.32 7.69
CA ASP A 169 -4.90 -15.29 6.87
C ASP A 169 -4.13 -13.97 7.01
N ALA A 170 -4.85 -12.87 7.24
CA ALA A 170 -4.23 -11.57 7.50
C ALA A 170 -3.38 -11.59 8.78
N TYR A 171 -3.90 -12.17 9.88
CA TYR A 171 -3.13 -12.31 11.13
C TYR A 171 -1.90 -13.20 10.92
N LYS A 172 -2.07 -14.38 10.31
CA LYS A 172 -0.96 -15.31 10.05
C LYS A 172 0.14 -14.66 9.19
N THR A 173 -0.27 -13.88 8.19
CA THR A 173 0.68 -13.14 7.34
C THR A 173 1.42 -12.08 8.13
N SER A 174 0.73 -11.28 8.96
CA SER A 174 1.36 -10.25 9.79
C SER A 174 2.33 -10.85 10.82
N VAL A 175 1.97 -12.00 11.45
CA VAL A 175 2.86 -12.72 12.37
C VAL A 175 4.11 -13.21 11.65
N LYS A 176 3.95 -13.84 10.49
CA LYS A 176 5.09 -14.31 9.67
C LYS A 176 6.03 -13.16 9.29
N ASN A 177 5.48 -12.01 8.93
CA ASN A 177 6.28 -10.82 8.63
C ASN A 177 7.02 -10.31 9.87
N LEU A 178 6.39 -10.32 11.05
CA LEU A 178 7.03 -9.94 12.31
C LEU A 178 8.17 -10.89 12.67
N GLU A 179 7.96 -12.20 12.54
CA GLU A 179 9.01 -13.23 12.78
C GLU A 179 10.22 -13.00 11.86
N MET A 180 9.99 -12.81 10.56
CA MET A 180 11.05 -12.49 9.60
C MET A 180 11.83 -11.22 9.98
N ILE A 181 11.14 -10.18 10.43
CA ILE A 181 11.77 -8.92 10.86
C ILE A 181 12.61 -9.16 12.12
N GLN A 182 12.13 -9.97 13.06
CA GLN A 182 12.87 -10.29 14.30
C GLN A 182 14.14 -11.11 14.00
N GLU A 183 14.08 -12.06 13.08
CA GLU A 183 15.25 -12.82 12.61
C GLU A 183 16.30 -11.89 12.00
N LYS A 184 15.91 -11.04 11.07
CA LYS A 184 16.83 -10.06 10.44
C LYS A 184 17.43 -9.08 11.45
N LEU A 185 16.64 -8.64 12.43
CA LEU A 185 17.13 -7.79 13.51
C LEU A 185 18.19 -8.48 14.35
N GLN A 186 17.98 -9.76 14.68
CA GLN A 186 18.94 -10.58 15.43
C GLN A 186 20.25 -10.77 14.64
N GLU A 187 20.15 -11.13 13.37
CA GLU A 187 21.31 -11.26 12.48
C GLU A 187 22.11 -9.96 12.39
N HIS A 188 21.43 -8.84 12.23
CA HIS A 188 22.04 -7.52 12.16
C HIS A 188 22.79 -7.16 13.47
N LYS A 189 22.20 -7.46 14.63
CA LYS A 189 22.84 -7.24 15.93
C LYS A 189 24.09 -8.11 16.13
N ILE A 190 24.04 -9.37 15.72
CA ILE A 190 25.19 -10.28 15.79
C ILE A 190 26.34 -9.76 14.93
N LYS A 191 26.03 -9.36 13.68
CA LYS A 191 27.03 -8.83 12.75
C LYS A 191 27.66 -7.54 13.28
N SER A 192 26.87 -6.59 13.76
CA SER A 192 27.36 -5.33 14.33
C SER A 192 28.27 -5.57 15.54
N ASN A 193 27.88 -6.47 16.45
CA ASN A 193 28.72 -6.82 17.60
C ASN A 193 30.04 -7.47 17.19
N HIS A 194 30.04 -8.30 16.14
CA HIS A 194 31.25 -8.91 15.62
C HIS A 194 32.21 -7.87 14.99
N GLU A 195 31.68 -6.91 14.25
CA GLU A 195 32.45 -5.81 13.68
C GLU A 195 33.11 -4.95 14.79
N ILE A 196 32.36 -4.57 15.81
CA ILE A 196 32.86 -3.82 16.97
C ILE A 196 33.98 -4.61 17.68
N LEU A 197 33.79 -5.90 17.88
CA LEU A 197 34.80 -6.75 18.55
C LEU A 197 36.10 -6.83 17.72
N GLN A 198 36.00 -6.94 16.38
CA GLN A 198 37.14 -6.95 15.51
C GLN A 198 37.92 -5.63 15.51
N GLU A 199 37.21 -4.49 15.54
CA GLU A 199 37.83 -3.17 15.63
C GLU A 199 38.57 -3.00 16.97
N THR A 200 37.93 -3.37 18.07
CA THR A 200 38.54 -3.30 19.43
C THR A 200 39.81 -4.16 19.50
N LEU A 201 39.77 -5.38 18.95
CA LEU A 201 40.94 -6.27 18.91
C LEU A 201 42.11 -5.68 18.10
N LYS A 202 41.84 -5.02 16.99
CA LYS A 202 42.85 -4.34 16.19
C LYS A 202 43.52 -3.20 16.97
N GLU A 203 42.73 -2.38 17.61
CA GLU A 203 43.25 -1.27 18.44
C GLU A 203 44.17 -1.78 19.56
N MET A 204 43.81 -2.89 20.24
CA MET A 204 44.60 -3.50 21.31
C MET A 204 45.91 -4.12 20.78
N THR A 205 45.96 -4.52 19.50
CA THR A 205 47.18 -5.14 18.93
C THR A 205 48.12 -4.11 18.28
N THR A 206 47.67 -2.88 18.09
CA THR A 206 48.48 -1.77 17.54
C THR A 206 48.99 -0.77 18.57
N ALA A 207 48.59 -0.91 19.85
CA ALA A 207 49.06 -0.13 21.00
C ALA A 207 50.19 -0.89 21.72
#